data_8de10500daa743e1e77610ae3c69a4fd
#
_entry.id   8de10500daa743e1e77610ae3c69a4fd
#
_cell.length_a   1.000
_cell.length_b   1.000
_cell.length_c   1.000
_cell.angle_alpha   90.00
_cell.angle_beta   90.00
_cell.angle_gamma   90.00
#
_symmetry.space_group_name_H-M   'P 1'
#
loop_
_entity.id
_entity.type
_entity.pdbx_description
1 polymer ?
#
loop_
_entity_poly.entity_id
_entity_poly.type
_entity_poly.pdbx_seq_one_letter_code
_entity_poly.pdbx_strand_id
1 'polypeptide(L)'
;MYRIVLFLIIFLPSACSLFPFGNKTDVVAEVNKKQLLTSDIALLIPPGLSPEDSLSMLHQYVNTWALTHLLEAKAQKELNKDQKDVSQALEEYRRSLLVFRYEKSYVETRIDTIITLEEYRKIYKDNEILFTLSEPIVKVRYIKIALTSPHIEMVRSLYRTLSMEETYQLEQMAQNSVEKYNTYNNQWISASNLSRDLPVSSEEVIRSISRGGMECADNFYAYFVAFLEITPAGSIGPLEYEEATIRNIILGRRKQELLKNLEKEVLEEGWRTKQLKVYYQDHE
;
A
#
# COMPACT_ATOMS: atom_id res chain seq x y z
N MET A 1 -26.26 55.39 43.33
CA MET A 1 -26.44 54.65 42.06
C MET A 1 -25.08 54.10 41.63
N TYR A 2 -24.74 52.88 42.01
CA TYR A 2 -23.50 52.20 41.65
C TYR A 2 -23.73 51.32 40.42
N ARG A 3 -23.05 51.60 39.32
CA ARG A 3 -23.03 50.78 38.11
C ARG A 3 -21.89 49.73 38.25
N ILE A 4 -22.28 48.49 38.48
CA ILE A 4 -21.35 47.32 38.42
C ILE A 4 -21.08 47.00 36.95
N VAL A 5 -19.86 47.18 36.52
CA VAL A 5 -19.39 46.71 35.20
C VAL A 5 -18.85 45.29 35.40
N LEU A 6 -19.58 44.29 34.83
CA LEU A 6 -19.20 42.89 34.84
C LEU A 6 -18.17 42.66 33.74
N PHE A 7 -16.92 42.40 34.11
CA PHE A 7 -15.85 41.99 33.19
C PHE A 7 -15.98 40.52 32.88
N LEU A 8 -16.43 40.23 31.67
CA LEU A 8 -16.47 38.85 31.12
C LEU A 8 -15.07 38.45 30.64
N ILE A 9 -14.35 37.66 31.43
CA ILE A 9 -13.06 37.09 31.04
C ILE A 9 -13.34 35.91 30.11
N ILE A 10 -13.12 36.11 28.79
CA ILE A 10 -13.16 35.05 27.80
C ILE A 10 -11.86 34.23 27.91
N PHE A 11 -11.95 33.05 28.49
CA PHE A 11 -10.89 32.04 28.49
C PHE A 11 -10.81 31.43 27.10
N LEU A 12 -9.87 31.88 26.26
CA LEU A 12 -9.49 31.20 25.03
C LEU A 12 -8.62 30.00 25.42
N PRO A 13 -9.01 28.77 25.05
CA PRO A 13 -8.11 27.64 25.20
C PRO A 13 -6.96 27.79 24.20
N SER A 14 -5.78 28.08 24.72
CA SER A 14 -4.52 27.97 23.95
C SER A 14 -4.37 26.53 23.54
N ALA A 15 -4.62 26.21 22.28
CA ALA A 15 -4.22 24.96 21.68
C ALA A 15 -2.69 24.89 21.73
N CYS A 16 -2.16 24.23 22.74
CA CYS A 16 -0.75 23.88 22.81
C CYS A 16 -0.45 23.00 21.58
N SER A 17 0.33 23.54 20.65
CA SER A 17 0.97 22.77 19.59
C SER A 17 1.82 21.68 20.24
N LEU A 18 1.43 20.42 20.04
CA LEU A 18 2.09 19.21 20.56
C LEU A 18 3.48 18.94 19.96
N PHE A 19 4.03 19.87 19.21
CA PHE A 19 5.40 19.79 18.71
C PHE A 19 6.32 20.67 19.59
N PRO A 20 7.37 20.07 20.19
CA PRO A 20 8.33 20.81 21.04
C PRO A 20 9.24 21.74 20.22
N PHE A 21 9.03 21.87 18.93
CA PHE A 21 9.86 22.70 18.06
C PHE A 21 9.07 23.94 17.60
N GLY A 22 9.66 25.12 17.87
CA GLY A 22 9.19 26.39 17.41
C GLY A 22 9.09 26.51 15.88
N ASN A 23 9.52 27.50 15.24
CA ASN A 23 9.34 27.78 13.82
C ASN A 23 9.95 26.72 12.89
N LYS A 24 9.36 26.56 11.68
CA LYS A 24 9.82 25.62 10.62
C LYS A 24 11.29 25.77 10.19
N THR A 25 11.96 26.80 10.66
CA THR A 25 13.37 27.15 10.33
C THR A 25 14.33 26.91 11.49
N ASP A 26 13.87 26.34 12.60
CA ASP A 26 14.77 26.10 13.74
C ASP A 26 15.76 24.98 13.42
N VAL A 27 17.03 25.22 13.77
CA VAL A 27 18.11 24.24 13.62
C VAL A 27 17.98 23.18 14.70
N VAL A 28 17.85 21.94 14.30
CA VAL A 28 17.72 20.77 15.19
C VAL A 28 19.09 20.15 15.50
N ALA A 29 19.97 20.13 14.51
CA ALA A 29 21.33 19.64 14.66
C ALA A 29 22.28 20.34 13.69
N GLU A 30 23.57 20.38 14.02
CA GLU A 30 24.61 20.92 13.15
C GLU A 30 25.85 20.02 13.16
N VAL A 31 26.39 19.77 11.96
CA VAL A 31 27.68 19.08 11.76
C VAL A 31 28.49 19.84 10.72
N ASN A 32 29.67 20.35 11.09
CA ASN A 32 30.60 21.06 10.18
C ASN A 32 29.90 22.15 9.33
N LYS A 33 29.08 22.99 9.97
CA LYS A 33 28.28 24.07 9.34
C LYS A 33 27.13 23.58 8.44
N LYS A 34 26.91 22.28 8.30
CA LYS A 34 25.68 21.73 7.71
C LYS A 34 24.63 21.69 8.80
N GLN A 35 23.46 22.26 8.53
CA GLN A 35 22.36 22.34 9.49
C GLN A 35 21.23 21.42 9.07
N LEU A 36 20.67 20.71 10.03
CA LEU A 36 19.44 19.95 9.91
C LEU A 36 18.32 20.83 10.47
N LEU A 37 17.34 21.13 9.64
CA LEU A 37 16.24 22.01 10.02
C LEU A 37 15.01 21.20 10.45
N THR A 38 14.15 21.80 11.25
CA THR A 38 12.85 21.23 11.64
C THR A 38 11.99 20.87 10.41
N SER A 39 12.07 21.69 9.33
CA SER A 39 11.38 21.41 8.08
C SER A 39 11.79 20.10 7.41
N ASP A 40 13.05 19.71 7.54
CA ASP A 40 13.60 18.50 6.92
C ASP A 40 13.10 17.22 7.63
N ILE A 41 12.75 17.36 8.92
CA ILE A 41 12.32 16.25 9.76
C ILE A 41 10.78 16.14 9.80
N ALA A 42 10.07 17.25 9.67
CA ALA A 42 8.62 17.29 9.82
C ALA A 42 7.87 16.33 8.87
N LEU A 43 8.43 16.02 7.69
CA LEU A 43 7.88 15.09 6.73
C LEU A 43 8.21 13.61 7.03
N LEU A 44 9.14 13.35 7.93
CA LEU A 44 9.64 12.01 8.23
C LEU A 44 8.96 11.40 9.46
N ILE A 45 8.35 12.22 10.31
CA ILE A 45 7.61 11.76 11.49
C ILE A 45 6.14 11.65 11.13
N PRO A 46 5.56 10.41 11.11
CA PRO A 46 4.15 10.22 10.80
C PRO A 46 3.26 10.94 11.82
N PRO A 47 2.14 11.53 11.40
CA PRO A 47 1.16 12.09 12.32
C PRO A 47 0.50 10.98 13.15
N GLY A 48 0.20 11.29 14.43
CA GLY A 48 -0.53 10.36 15.31
C GLY A 48 0.34 9.46 16.18
N LEU A 49 1.67 9.61 16.14
CA LEU A 49 2.57 8.93 17.10
C LEU A 49 2.46 9.55 18.49
N SER A 50 2.78 8.74 19.52
CA SER A 50 2.95 9.26 20.87
C SER A 50 4.12 10.29 20.92
N PRO A 51 4.14 11.23 21.87
CA PRO A 51 5.26 12.17 22.03
C PRO A 51 6.60 11.46 22.27
N GLU A 52 6.59 10.33 22.97
CA GLU A 52 7.77 9.51 23.26
C GLU A 52 8.32 8.83 22.01
N ASP A 53 7.44 8.21 21.19
CA ASP A 53 7.81 7.58 19.92
C ASP A 53 8.33 8.61 18.92
N SER A 54 7.68 9.79 18.83
CA SER A 54 8.11 10.89 17.97
C SER A 54 9.49 11.38 18.34
N LEU A 55 9.79 11.52 19.64
CA LEU A 55 11.10 11.91 20.13
C LEU A 55 12.17 10.84 19.86
N SER A 56 11.82 9.59 20.05
CA SER A 56 12.71 8.46 19.75
C SER A 56 13.08 8.41 18.26
N MET A 57 12.11 8.55 17.36
CA MET A 57 12.37 8.65 15.91
C MET A 57 13.22 9.84 15.54
N LEU A 58 12.98 11.00 16.16
CA LEU A 58 13.78 12.20 15.97
C LEU A 58 15.24 11.95 16.36
N HIS A 59 15.49 11.40 17.53
CA HIS A 59 16.84 11.08 18.00
C HIS A 59 17.57 10.11 17.06
N GLN A 60 16.87 9.06 16.59
CA GLN A 60 17.42 8.11 15.65
C GLN A 60 17.80 8.78 14.32
N TYR A 61 16.91 9.65 13.81
CA TYR A 61 17.18 10.36 12.57
C TYR A 61 18.35 11.33 12.69
N VAL A 62 18.37 12.16 13.74
CA VAL A 62 19.49 13.09 14.03
C VAL A 62 20.82 12.36 14.13
N ASN A 63 20.85 11.23 14.84
CA ASN A 63 22.06 10.42 14.98
C ASN A 63 22.55 9.87 13.63
N THR A 64 21.63 9.35 12.81
CA THR A 64 21.95 8.81 11.48
C THR A 64 22.45 9.92 10.54
N TRP A 65 21.78 11.07 10.54
CA TRP A 65 22.16 12.24 9.78
C TRP A 65 23.56 12.76 10.19
N ALA A 66 23.77 12.92 11.50
CA ALA A 66 25.04 13.38 12.03
C ALA A 66 26.18 12.40 11.71
N LEU A 67 25.95 11.09 11.89
CA LEU A 67 26.94 10.04 11.59
C LEU A 67 27.33 10.08 10.10
N THR A 68 26.36 10.23 9.20
CA THR A 68 26.62 10.32 7.76
C THR A 68 27.55 11.48 7.42
N HIS A 69 27.26 12.69 7.95
CA HIS A 69 28.09 13.86 7.69
C HIS A 69 29.46 13.83 8.37
N LEU A 70 29.55 13.22 9.56
CA LEU A 70 30.85 13.00 10.23
C LEU A 70 31.72 12.00 9.48
N LEU A 71 31.14 10.91 8.97
CA LEU A 71 31.84 9.92 8.14
C LEU A 71 32.27 10.52 6.80
N GLU A 72 31.41 11.33 6.16
CA GLU A 72 31.77 12.07 4.94
C GLU A 72 32.98 12.98 5.18
N ALA A 73 32.96 13.76 6.28
CA ALA A 73 34.07 14.62 6.63
C ALA A 73 35.38 13.83 6.92
N LYS A 74 35.24 12.67 7.55
CA LYS A 74 36.36 11.76 7.80
C LYS A 74 36.91 11.19 6.50
N ALA A 75 36.02 10.73 5.59
CA ALA A 75 36.40 10.23 4.27
C ALA A 75 37.13 11.32 3.46
N GLN A 76 36.62 12.56 3.48
CA GLN A 76 37.28 13.70 2.81
C GLN A 76 38.70 13.97 3.37
N LYS A 77 38.96 13.66 4.61
CA LYS A 77 40.28 13.85 5.25
C LYS A 77 41.22 12.66 4.98
N GLU A 78 40.74 11.46 5.06
CA GLU A 78 41.55 10.24 5.12
C GLU A 78 41.77 9.56 3.76
N LEU A 79 40.80 9.65 2.84
CA LEU A 79 40.93 9.05 1.52
C LEU A 79 41.88 9.83 0.63
N ASN A 80 42.61 9.15 -0.26
CA ASN A 80 43.42 9.78 -1.28
C ASN A 80 42.59 10.34 -2.44
N LYS A 81 43.23 11.03 -3.39
CA LYS A 81 42.55 11.71 -4.50
C LYS A 81 41.74 10.75 -5.38
N ASP A 82 42.32 9.59 -5.71
CA ASP A 82 41.68 8.61 -6.59
C ASP A 82 40.48 7.93 -5.91
N GLN A 83 40.59 7.66 -4.61
CA GLN A 83 39.47 7.12 -3.82
C GLN A 83 38.32 8.11 -3.61
N LYS A 84 38.60 9.42 -3.71
CA LYS A 84 37.58 10.48 -3.64
C LYS A 84 36.90 10.75 -4.97
N ASP A 85 37.51 10.36 -6.07
CA ASP A 85 36.96 10.60 -7.41
C ASP A 85 35.80 9.64 -7.69
N VAL A 86 34.60 10.14 -7.50
CA VAL A 86 33.34 9.45 -7.80
C VAL A 86 32.67 9.98 -9.07
N SER A 87 33.41 10.74 -9.88
CA SER A 87 32.87 11.45 -11.05
C SER A 87 32.25 10.48 -12.04
N GLN A 88 32.93 9.38 -12.37
CA GLN A 88 32.42 8.35 -13.27
C GLN A 88 31.13 7.71 -12.73
N ALA A 89 31.10 7.34 -11.46
CA ALA A 89 29.92 6.74 -10.83
C ALA A 89 28.72 7.70 -10.84
N LEU A 90 28.95 8.98 -10.60
CA LEU A 90 27.90 10.02 -10.68
C LEU A 90 27.38 10.20 -12.12
N GLU A 91 28.25 10.18 -13.13
CA GLU A 91 27.84 10.26 -14.53
C GLU A 91 27.06 9.02 -14.99
N GLU A 92 27.47 7.82 -14.58
CA GLU A 92 26.74 6.59 -14.84
C GLU A 92 25.37 6.61 -14.17
N TYR A 93 25.29 7.05 -12.91
CA TYR A 93 24.02 7.19 -12.19
C TYR A 93 23.10 8.24 -12.83
N ARG A 94 23.64 9.40 -13.21
CA ARG A 94 22.89 10.45 -13.93
C ARG A 94 22.31 9.91 -15.24
N ARG A 95 23.12 9.18 -16.02
CA ARG A 95 22.69 8.56 -17.27
C ARG A 95 21.58 7.56 -17.05
N SER A 96 21.72 6.66 -16.08
CA SER A 96 20.70 5.67 -15.77
C SER A 96 19.37 6.30 -15.34
N LEU A 97 19.41 7.37 -14.55
CA LEU A 97 18.21 8.13 -14.18
C LEU A 97 17.53 8.80 -15.37
N LEU A 98 18.31 9.36 -16.31
CA LEU A 98 17.75 9.99 -17.51
C LEU A 98 17.11 8.97 -18.43
N VAL A 99 17.77 7.83 -18.66
CA VAL A 99 17.22 6.72 -19.46
C VAL A 99 15.94 6.21 -18.83
N PHE A 100 15.97 5.90 -17.52
CA PHE A 100 14.77 5.44 -16.80
C PHE A 100 13.59 6.43 -16.88
N ARG A 101 13.86 7.74 -16.73
CA ARG A 101 12.80 8.76 -16.83
C ARG A 101 12.24 8.86 -18.23
N TYR A 102 13.08 8.74 -19.25
CA TYR A 102 12.66 8.75 -20.65
C TYR A 102 11.80 7.53 -20.98
N GLU A 103 12.26 6.32 -20.64
CA GLU A 103 11.50 5.07 -20.82
C GLU A 103 10.15 5.10 -20.10
N LYS A 104 10.15 5.57 -18.84
CA LYS A 104 8.92 5.74 -18.06
C LYS A 104 7.93 6.66 -18.77
N SER A 105 8.38 7.85 -19.18
CA SER A 105 7.54 8.81 -19.89
C SER A 105 7.06 8.28 -21.24
N TYR A 106 7.91 7.56 -21.97
CA TYR A 106 7.57 6.92 -23.24
C TYR A 106 6.45 5.91 -23.08
N VAL A 107 6.54 5.06 -22.05
CA VAL A 107 5.51 4.07 -21.74
C VAL A 107 4.23 4.75 -21.26
N GLU A 108 4.29 5.67 -20.32
CA GLU A 108 3.11 6.35 -19.75
C GLU A 108 2.27 7.07 -20.80
N THR A 109 2.91 7.57 -21.86
CA THR A 109 2.21 8.30 -22.93
C THR A 109 1.68 7.41 -24.05
N ARG A 110 2.10 6.14 -24.13
CA ARG A 110 1.81 5.24 -25.28
C ARG A 110 1.13 3.94 -24.91
N ILE A 111 1.18 3.56 -23.62
CA ILE A 111 0.58 2.30 -23.21
C ILE A 111 -0.94 2.34 -23.33
N ASP A 112 -1.49 1.39 -24.07
CA ASP A 112 -2.92 1.16 -24.06
C ASP A 112 -3.31 0.44 -22.75
N THR A 113 -4.16 1.08 -21.95
CA THR A 113 -4.63 0.55 -20.66
C THR A 113 -6.02 -0.07 -20.75
N ILE A 114 -6.67 -0.01 -21.92
CA ILE A 114 -7.97 -0.63 -22.18
C ILE A 114 -7.73 -2.12 -22.45
N ILE A 115 -8.38 -2.96 -21.69
CA ILE A 115 -8.28 -4.42 -21.80
C ILE A 115 -9.68 -4.97 -22.03
N THR A 116 -9.83 -5.77 -23.06
CA THR A 116 -11.13 -6.38 -23.40
C THR A 116 -11.37 -7.64 -22.57
N LEU A 117 -12.62 -8.01 -22.39
CA LEU A 117 -12.98 -9.27 -21.72
C LEU A 117 -12.39 -10.50 -22.42
N GLU A 118 -12.21 -10.44 -23.74
CA GLU A 118 -11.59 -11.51 -24.53
C GLU A 118 -10.11 -11.67 -24.18
N GLU A 119 -9.38 -10.56 -24.01
CA GLU A 119 -7.97 -10.59 -23.58
C GLU A 119 -7.84 -11.18 -22.18
N TYR A 120 -8.72 -10.79 -21.23
CA TYR A 120 -8.76 -11.40 -19.89
C TYR A 120 -8.95 -12.92 -19.98
N ARG A 121 -9.98 -13.37 -20.71
CA ARG A 121 -10.28 -14.81 -20.87
C ARG A 121 -9.15 -15.57 -21.54
N LYS A 122 -8.51 -14.97 -22.55
CA LYS A 122 -7.39 -15.58 -23.27
C LYS A 122 -6.19 -15.77 -22.33
N ILE A 123 -5.77 -14.72 -21.61
CA ILE A 123 -4.62 -14.83 -20.68
C ILE A 123 -4.92 -15.81 -19.55
N TYR A 124 -6.14 -15.81 -19.03
CA TYR A 124 -6.57 -16.76 -18.01
C TYR A 124 -6.45 -18.20 -18.51
N LYS A 125 -7.02 -18.51 -19.66
CA LYS A 125 -7.00 -19.84 -20.24
C LYS A 125 -5.59 -20.31 -20.64
N ASP A 126 -4.80 -19.42 -21.24
CA ASP A 126 -3.45 -19.78 -21.70
C ASP A 126 -2.46 -19.96 -20.53
N ASN A 127 -2.80 -19.55 -19.32
CA ASN A 127 -1.90 -19.56 -18.17
C ASN A 127 -2.58 -20.06 -16.88
N GLU A 128 -3.54 -20.97 -16.95
CA GLU A 128 -4.34 -21.46 -15.81
C GLU A 128 -3.48 -21.86 -14.59
N ILE A 129 -2.33 -22.49 -14.81
CA ILE A 129 -1.43 -22.92 -13.73
C ILE A 129 -0.93 -21.76 -12.88
N LEU A 130 -0.77 -20.55 -13.47
CA LEU A 130 -0.32 -19.36 -12.74
C LEU A 130 -1.35 -18.88 -11.72
N PHE A 131 -2.62 -19.26 -11.89
CA PHE A 131 -3.74 -18.87 -11.05
C PHE A 131 -4.11 -19.94 -10.02
N THR A 132 -3.18 -20.88 -9.75
CA THR A 132 -3.36 -21.86 -8.69
C THR A 132 -3.28 -21.17 -7.32
N LEU A 133 -4.35 -21.31 -6.55
CA LEU A 133 -4.49 -20.69 -5.23
C LEU A 133 -3.55 -21.31 -4.20
N SER A 134 -2.78 -20.51 -3.51
CA SER A 134 -1.93 -20.94 -2.39
C SER A 134 -2.70 -21.10 -1.07
N GLU A 135 -3.85 -20.43 -0.95
CA GLU A 135 -4.76 -20.52 0.19
C GLU A 135 -6.21 -20.52 -0.30
N PRO A 136 -7.17 -20.98 0.51
CA PRO A 136 -8.57 -20.90 0.12
C PRO A 136 -9.05 -19.47 0.01
N ILE A 137 -9.92 -19.22 -0.98
CA ILE A 137 -10.65 -17.96 -1.13
C ILE A 137 -12.14 -18.22 -0.93
N VAL A 138 -12.84 -17.20 -0.45
CA VAL A 138 -14.24 -17.30 -0.07
C VAL A 138 -15.01 -16.06 -0.49
N LYS A 139 -16.30 -16.21 -0.81
CA LYS A 139 -17.27 -15.12 -0.75
C LYS A 139 -18.02 -15.23 0.56
N VAL A 140 -18.14 -14.14 1.28
CA VAL A 140 -18.69 -14.15 2.64
C VAL A 140 -19.82 -13.15 2.82
N ARG A 141 -20.76 -13.49 3.69
CA ARG A 141 -21.58 -12.52 4.41
C ARG A 141 -20.87 -12.20 5.71
N TYR A 142 -20.50 -10.95 5.92
CA TYR A 142 -19.79 -10.46 7.08
C TYR A 142 -20.67 -9.49 7.84
N ILE A 143 -20.82 -9.70 9.16
CA ILE A 143 -21.60 -8.83 10.03
C ILE A 143 -20.78 -8.55 11.29
N LYS A 144 -20.57 -7.28 11.59
CA LYS A 144 -19.98 -6.81 12.85
C LYS A 144 -21.04 -6.05 13.64
N ILE A 145 -21.34 -6.48 14.86
CA ILE A 145 -22.38 -5.93 15.70
C ILE A 145 -21.90 -5.75 17.14
N ALA A 146 -22.32 -4.68 17.82
CA ALA A 146 -21.98 -4.47 19.23
C ALA A 146 -22.51 -5.61 20.10
N LEU A 147 -21.72 -6.06 21.07
CA LEU A 147 -22.15 -7.10 22.05
C LEU A 147 -23.39 -6.70 22.85
N THR A 148 -23.62 -5.39 23.00
CA THR A 148 -24.79 -4.85 23.71
C THR A 148 -26.02 -4.68 22.82
N SER A 149 -25.94 -5.03 21.53
CA SER A 149 -27.07 -4.86 20.61
C SER A 149 -28.22 -5.81 20.92
N PRO A 150 -29.48 -5.33 20.97
CA PRO A 150 -30.66 -6.18 21.17
C PRO A 150 -30.88 -7.15 19.99
N HIS A 151 -30.23 -6.93 18.84
CA HIS A 151 -30.40 -7.73 17.62
C HIS A 151 -29.38 -8.86 17.47
N ILE A 152 -28.47 -9.06 18.45
CA ILE A 152 -27.37 -10.04 18.34
C ILE A 152 -27.89 -11.48 18.16
N GLU A 153 -28.97 -11.86 18.88
CA GLU A 153 -29.57 -13.20 18.77
C GLU A 153 -30.24 -13.41 17.41
N MET A 154 -30.87 -12.38 16.87
CA MET A 154 -31.42 -12.43 15.50
C MET A 154 -30.31 -12.63 14.47
N VAL A 155 -29.20 -11.88 14.58
CA VAL A 155 -28.04 -12.09 13.69
C VAL A 155 -27.49 -13.50 13.83
N ARG A 156 -27.31 -14.00 15.06
CA ARG A 156 -26.83 -15.35 15.34
C ARG A 156 -27.68 -16.44 14.71
N SER A 157 -29.00 -16.26 14.70
CA SER A 157 -29.92 -17.24 14.09
C SER A 157 -29.93 -17.19 12.56
N LEU A 158 -29.67 -16.01 11.94
CA LEU A 158 -29.90 -15.79 10.52
C LEU A 158 -28.62 -15.61 9.68
N TYR A 159 -27.44 -15.39 10.29
CA TYR A 159 -26.24 -15.01 9.50
C TYR A 159 -25.82 -16.04 8.45
N ARG A 160 -26.17 -17.33 8.63
CA ARG A 160 -25.89 -18.42 7.68
C ARG A 160 -27.01 -18.67 6.68
N THR A 161 -28.12 -17.93 6.78
CA THR A 161 -29.26 -18.20 5.92
C THR A 161 -28.93 -18.03 4.45
N LEU A 162 -29.52 -18.89 3.61
CA LEU A 162 -29.56 -18.75 2.15
C LEU A 162 -30.94 -18.33 1.66
N SER A 163 -31.93 -18.20 2.57
CA SER A 163 -33.26 -17.72 2.24
C SER A 163 -33.24 -16.25 1.85
N MET A 164 -33.88 -15.92 0.74
CA MET A 164 -34.00 -14.51 0.29
C MET A 164 -34.77 -13.65 1.28
N GLU A 165 -35.85 -14.20 1.86
CA GLU A 165 -36.70 -13.51 2.85
C GLU A 165 -35.90 -13.18 4.12
N GLU A 166 -35.18 -14.16 4.68
CA GLU A 166 -34.38 -13.98 5.89
C GLU A 166 -33.14 -13.08 5.62
N THR A 167 -32.56 -13.15 4.40
CA THR A 167 -31.50 -12.25 4.01
C THR A 167 -31.99 -10.80 3.95
N TYR A 168 -33.19 -10.58 3.39
CA TYR A 168 -33.82 -9.27 3.39
C TYR A 168 -34.08 -8.74 4.81
N GLN A 169 -34.54 -9.61 5.72
CA GLN A 169 -34.71 -9.25 7.12
C GLN A 169 -33.39 -8.82 7.78
N LEU A 170 -32.29 -9.55 7.52
CA LEU A 170 -30.96 -9.15 7.96
C LEU A 170 -30.52 -7.80 7.40
N GLU A 171 -30.77 -7.54 6.12
CA GLU A 171 -30.43 -6.29 5.46
C GLU A 171 -31.20 -5.10 6.01
N GLN A 172 -32.48 -5.26 6.24
CA GLN A 172 -33.32 -4.24 6.85
C GLN A 172 -32.87 -3.90 8.28
N MET A 173 -32.55 -4.91 9.06
CA MET A 173 -32.00 -4.71 10.42
C MET A 173 -30.63 -4.06 10.37
N ALA A 174 -29.76 -4.48 9.44
CA ALA A 174 -28.38 -4.03 9.35
C ALA A 174 -28.27 -2.52 9.06
N GLN A 175 -29.19 -1.92 8.32
CA GLN A 175 -29.14 -0.50 7.97
C GLN A 175 -29.02 0.44 9.18
N ASN A 176 -29.55 0.04 10.34
CA ASN A 176 -29.61 0.90 11.53
C ASN A 176 -29.02 0.28 12.80
N SER A 177 -28.56 -0.98 12.76
CA SER A 177 -28.29 -1.74 13.98
C SER A 177 -26.95 -2.45 14.02
N VAL A 178 -26.16 -2.44 12.94
CA VAL A 178 -24.83 -3.06 12.90
C VAL A 178 -23.75 -2.05 12.57
N GLU A 179 -22.55 -2.32 13.02
CA GLU A 179 -21.36 -1.48 12.74
C GLU A 179 -20.90 -1.66 11.29
N LYS A 180 -20.89 -2.92 10.81
CA LYS A 180 -20.56 -3.25 9.42
C LYS A 180 -21.43 -4.41 8.93
N TYR A 181 -21.94 -4.30 7.73
CA TYR A 181 -22.67 -5.35 7.04
C TYR A 181 -22.14 -5.53 5.63
N ASN A 182 -21.84 -6.78 5.25
CA ASN A 182 -21.46 -7.21 3.90
C ASN A 182 -20.36 -6.33 3.23
N THR A 183 -19.33 -6.00 3.99
CA THR A 183 -18.23 -5.09 3.59
C THR A 183 -17.53 -5.54 2.30
N TYR A 184 -17.58 -6.83 1.97
CA TYR A 184 -16.89 -7.41 0.81
C TYR A 184 -17.73 -7.44 -0.47
N ASN A 185 -18.97 -6.96 -0.46
CA ASN A 185 -19.84 -6.80 -1.64
C ASN A 185 -19.87 -8.03 -2.56
N ASN A 186 -19.96 -9.23 -1.98
CA ASN A 186 -19.92 -10.51 -2.70
C ASN A 186 -18.64 -10.75 -3.54
N GLN A 187 -17.53 -10.10 -3.20
CA GLN A 187 -16.24 -10.33 -3.83
C GLN A 187 -15.51 -11.50 -3.20
N TRP A 188 -14.66 -12.14 -3.98
CA TRP A 188 -13.73 -13.13 -3.48
C TRP A 188 -12.67 -12.50 -2.59
N ILE A 189 -12.43 -13.10 -1.43
CA ILE A 189 -11.39 -12.68 -0.47
C ILE A 189 -10.60 -13.90 -0.01
N SER A 190 -9.29 -13.77 0.17
CA SER A 190 -8.49 -14.83 0.77
C SER A 190 -8.74 -14.95 2.28
N ALA A 191 -8.54 -16.16 2.81
CA ALA A 191 -8.72 -16.41 4.24
C ALA A 191 -7.79 -15.53 5.10
N SER A 192 -6.56 -15.27 4.64
CA SER A 192 -5.61 -14.40 5.31
C SER A 192 -6.05 -12.93 5.30
N ASN A 193 -6.68 -12.45 4.23
CA ASN A 193 -7.23 -11.09 4.18
C ASN A 193 -8.47 -10.96 5.07
N LEU A 194 -9.36 -11.97 5.08
CA LEU A 194 -10.53 -11.97 5.95
C LEU A 194 -10.13 -11.93 7.42
N SER A 195 -9.08 -12.64 7.82
CA SER A 195 -8.61 -12.66 9.22
C SER A 195 -8.13 -11.30 9.74
N ARG A 196 -7.74 -10.37 8.86
CA ARG A 196 -7.34 -9.01 9.28
C ARG A 196 -8.49 -8.18 9.86
N ASP A 197 -9.71 -8.50 9.46
CA ASP A 197 -10.93 -7.82 9.95
C ASP A 197 -11.57 -8.55 11.14
N LEU A 198 -10.96 -9.64 11.61
CA LEU A 198 -11.47 -10.51 12.68
C LEU A 198 -10.46 -10.61 13.83
N PRO A 199 -10.91 -10.81 15.07
CA PRO A 199 -10.04 -11.02 16.23
C PRO A 199 -9.53 -12.47 16.33
N VAL A 200 -9.24 -13.11 15.18
CA VAL A 200 -8.80 -14.51 15.09
C VAL A 200 -7.71 -14.68 14.04
N SER A 201 -6.95 -15.78 14.13
CA SER A 201 -5.89 -16.06 13.15
C SER A 201 -6.44 -16.58 11.81
N SER A 202 -5.62 -16.50 10.76
CA SER A 202 -5.97 -17.04 9.43
C SER A 202 -6.20 -18.56 9.47
N GLU A 203 -5.47 -19.30 10.30
CA GLU A 203 -5.65 -20.74 10.48
C GLU A 203 -7.03 -21.08 11.08
N GLU A 204 -7.54 -20.23 11.98
CA GLU A 204 -8.87 -20.39 12.54
C GLU A 204 -9.96 -20.10 11.50
N VAL A 205 -9.78 -19.06 10.71
CA VAL A 205 -10.66 -18.79 9.56
C VAL A 205 -10.70 -20.00 8.62
N ILE A 206 -9.54 -20.52 8.22
CA ILE A 206 -9.44 -21.69 7.32
C ILE A 206 -10.15 -22.90 7.92
N ARG A 207 -9.93 -23.21 9.20
CA ARG A 207 -10.62 -24.33 9.89
C ARG A 207 -12.14 -24.14 9.96
N SER A 208 -12.62 -22.91 9.99
CA SER A 208 -14.05 -22.61 10.06
C SER A 208 -14.78 -22.75 8.72
N ILE A 209 -14.06 -22.73 7.60
CA ILE A 209 -14.63 -22.87 6.26
C ILE A 209 -15.47 -24.17 6.15
N SER A 210 -14.95 -25.30 6.61
CA SER A 210 -15.66 -26.58 6.58
C SER A 210 -16.95 -26.60 7.40
N ARG A 211 -17.12 -25.67 8.34
CA ARG A 211 -18.32 -25.49 9.17
C ARG A 211 -19.37 -24.57 8.54
N GLY A 212 -19.10 -24.01 7.36
CA GLY A 212 -19.99 -23.10 6.65
C GLY A 212 -20.10 -21.70 7.23
N GLY A 213 -19.38 -21.41 8.33
CA GLY A 213 -19.39 -20.09 8.97
C GLY A 213 -18.73 -20.11 10.33
N MET A 214 -18.49 -18.91 10.87
CA MET A 214 -17.89 -18.72 12.19
C MET A 214 -18.53 -17.55 12.93
N GLU A 215 -18.45 -17.62 14.24
CA GLU A 215 -18.74 -16.52 15.17
C GLU A 215 -17.51 -16.33 16.05
N CYS A 216 -17.07 -15.08 16.22
CA CYS A 216 -16.04 -14.69 17.16
C CYS A 216 -16.36 -13.32 17.75
N ALA A 217 -15.65 -12.92 18.80
CA ALA A 217 -15.89 -11.64 19.46
C ALA A 217 -14.59 -11.05 19.99
N ASP A 218 -14.53 -9.74 20.08
CA ASP A 218 -13.58 -9.00 20.90
C ASP A 218 -14.28 -8.43 22.14
N ASN A 219 -13.68 -7.44 22.79
CA ASN A 219 -14.23 -6.84 24.00
C ASN A 219 -15.50 -6.00 23.77
N PHE A 220 -15.81 -5.62 22.53
CA PHE A 220 -16.88 -4.69 22.20
C PHE A 220 -17.86 -5.23 21.15
N TYR A 221 -17.39 -6.10 20.26
CA TYR A 221 -18.13 -6.53 19.06
C TYR A 221 -18.15 -8.05 18.93
N ALA A 222 -19.27 -8.56 18.42
CA ALA A 222 -19.38 -9.89 17.85
C ALA A 222 -19.26 -9.81 16.32
N TYR A 223 -18.62 -10.82 15.74
CA TYR A 223 -18.37 -10.97 14.32
C TYR A 223 -19.00 -12.27 13.86
N PHE A 224 -19.85 -12.17 12.85
CA PHE A 224 -20.53 -13.30 12.24
C PHE A 224 -20.10 -13.38 10.77
N VAL A 225 -19.57 -14.53 10.37
CA VAL A 225 -19.13 -14.78 9.00
C VAL A 225 -19.79 -16.05 8.48
N ALA A 226 -20.57 -15.93 7.41
CA ALA A 226 -21.06 -17.07 6.65
C ALA A 226 -20.26 -17.20 5.35
N PHE A 227 -19.78 -18.40 5.04
CA PHE A 227 -19.09 -18.71 3.79
C PHE A 227 -20.13 -19.08 2.74
N LEU A 228 -20.32 -18.20 1.75
CA LEU A 228 -21.34 -18.37 0.70
C LEU A 228 -20.82 -19.20 -0.47
N GLU A 229 -19.58 -18.90 -0.90
CA GLU A 229 -18.86 -19.65 -1.93
C GLU A 229 -17.43 -19.89 -1.46
N ILE A 230 -16.85 -21.00 -1.84
CA ILE A 230 -15.51 -21.45 -1.40
C ILE A 230 -14.76 -22.01 -2.60
N THR A 231 -13.54 -21.54 -2.82
CA THR A 231 -12.57 -22.18 -3.72
C THR A 231 -11.36 -22.62 -2.90
N PRO A 232 -11.06 -23.92 -2.80
CA PRO A 232 -9.99 -24.42 -1.95
C PRO A 232 -8.61 -24.10 -2.49
N ALA A 233 -7.60 -24.12 -1.61
CA ALA A 233 -6.20 -24.07 -2.01
C ALA A 233 -5.87 -25.19 -2.99
N GLY A 234 -4.96 -24.94 -3.92
CA GLY A 234 -4.59 -25.88 -4.99
C GLY A 234 -5.55 -25.91 -6.19
N SER A 235 -6.70 -25.25 -6.10
CA SER A 235 -7.60 -25.04 -7.25
C SER A 235 -7.19 -23.80 -8.04
N ILE A 236 -7.67 -23.72 -9.28
CA ILE A 236 -7.52 -22.52 -10.11
C ILE A 236 -8.49 -21.44 -9.59
N GLY A 237 -7.96 -20.25 -9.27
CA GLY A 237 -8.76 -19.10 -8.81
C GLY A 237 -9.75 -18.64 -9.90
N PRO A 238 -10.98 -18.28 -9.55
CA PRO A 238 -11.94 -17.74 -10.51
C PRO A 238 -11.40 -16.50 -11.23
N LEU A 239 -11.79 -16.33 -12.50
CA LEU A 239 -11.37 -15.17 -13.32
C LEU A 239 -11.62 -13.83 -12.61
N GLU A 240 -12.76 -13.72 -11.92
CA GLU A 240 -13.12 -12.50 -11.15
C GLU A 240 -12.11 -12.18 -10.03
N TYR A 241 -11.58 -13.21 -9.38
CA TYR A 241 -10.55 -13.04 -8.33
C TYR A 241 -9.20 -12.65 -8.94
N GLU A 242 -8.87 -13.24 -10.08
CA GLU A 242 -7.60 -13.06 -10.77
C GLU A 242 -7.55 -11.82 -11.69
N GLU A 243 -8.64 -11.08 -11.80
CA GLU A 243 -8.76 -9.95 -12.73
C GLU A 243 -7.62 -8.94 -12.57
N ALA A 244 -7.27 -8.56 -11.33
CA ALA A 244 -6.17 -7.66 -11.05
C ALA A 244 -4.81 -8.23 -11.45
N THR A 245 -4.58 -9.52 -11.20
CA THR A 245 -3.37 -10.24 -11.57
C THR A 245 -3.23 -10.30 -13.09
N ILE A 246 -4.29 -10.68 -13.79
CA ILE A 246 -4.32 -10.76 -15.26
C ILE A 246 -4.09 -9.38 -15.88
N ARG A 247 -4.72 -8.33 -15.34
CA ARG A 247 -4.50 -6.96 -15.77
C ARG A 247 -3.02 -6.58 -15.68
N ASN A 248 -2.37 -6.89 -14.59
CA ASN A 248 -0.94 -6.61 -14.39
C ASN A 248 -0.06 -7.38 -15.39
N ILE A 249 -0.41 -8.64 -15.71
CA ILE A 249 0.28 -9.45 -16.72
C ILE A 249 0.16 -8.78 -18.10
N ILE A 250 -1.05 -8.39 -18.51
CA ILE A 250 -1.29 -7.76 -19.82
C ILE A 250 -0.54 -6.44 -19.93
N LEU A 251 -0.69 -5.56 -18.94
CA LEU A 251 0.00 -4.27 -18.96
C LEU A 251 1.53 -4.42 -18.87
N GLY A 252 2.02 -5.41 -18.12
CA GLY A 252 3.43 -5.76 -18.08
C GLY A 252 3.98 -6.18 -19.44
N ARG A 253 3.26 -7.04 -20.19
CA ARG A 253 3.63 -7.45 -21.55
C ARG A 253 3.62 -6.27 -22.52
N ARG A 254 2.56 -5.45 -22.51
CA ARG A 254 2.47 -4.24 -23.35
C ARG A 254 3.61 -3.27 -23.07
N LYS A 255 3.95 -3.07 -21.80
CA LYS A 255 5.10 -2.24 -21.39
C LYS A 255 6.42 -2.78 -21.95
N GLN A 256 6.67 -4.08 -21.79
CA GLN A 256 7.90 -4.72 -22.31
C GLN A 256 8.00 -4.61 -23.82
N GLU A 257 6.89 -4.80 -24.54
CA GLU A 257 6.85 -4.64 -26.00
C GLU A 257 7.16 -3.21 -26.45
N LEU A 258 6.57 -2.21 -25.77
CA LEU A 258 6.87 -0.79 -26.04
C LEU A 258 8.33 -0.47 -25.82
N LEU A 259 8.94 -0.94 -24.73
CA LEU A 259 10.37 -0.72 -24.45
C LEU A 259 11.27 -1.41 -25.47
N LYS A 260 10.97 -2.66 -25.84
CA LYS A 260 11.70 -3.38 -26.88
C LYS A 260 11.64 -2.67 -28.24
N ASN A 261 10.49 -2.13 -28.61
CA ASN A 261 10.32 -1.38 -29.84
C ASN A 261 11.09 -0.05 -29.78
N LEU A 262 11.04 0.66 -28.64
CA LEU A 262 11.83 1.88 -28.41
C LEU A 262 13.33 1.61 -28.57
N GLU A 263 13.86 0.57 -27.93
CA GLU A 263 15.28 0.20 -28.04
C GLU A 263 15.69 -0.04 -29.50
N LYS A 264 14.86 -0.78 -30.22
CA LYS A 264 15.09 -1.06 -31.67
C LYS A 264 15.06 0.22 -32.48
N GLU A 265 14.05 1.07 -32.31
CA GLU A 265 13.92 2.35 -33.02
C GLU A 265 15.12 3.27 -32.77
N VAL A 266 15.57 3.39 -31.53
CA VAL A 266 16.71 4.22 -31.13
C VAL A 266 18.00 3.71 -31.76
N LEU A 267 18.23 2.40 -31.79
CA LEU A 267 19.39 1.80 -32.41
C LEU A 267 19.38 1.99 -33.96
N GLU A 268 18.24 1.74 -34.59
CA GLU A 268 18.07 1.94 -36.04
C GLU A 268 18.29 3.42 -36.44
N GLU A 269 17.77 4.34 -35.64
CA GLU A 269 17.99 5.77 -35.83
C GLU A 269 19.46 6.15 -35.67
N GLY A 270 20.13 5.61 -34.64
CA GLY A 270 21.58 5.83 -34.42
C GLY A 270 22.42 5.38 -35.59
N TRP A 271 22.09 4.23 -36.20
CA TRP A 271 22.75 3.78 -37.45
C TRP A 271 22.45 4.70 -38.65
N ARG A 272 21.17 5.01 -38.86
CA ARG A 272 20.73 5.86 -39.98
C ARG A 272 21.34 7.25 -39.95
N THR A 273 21.44 7.84 -38.77
CA THR A 273 21.99 9.20 -38.56
C THR A 273 23.50 9.22 -38.39
N LYS A 274 24.18 8.06 -38.46
CA LYS A 274 25.61 7.90 -38.20
C LYS A 274 26.09 8.36 -36.82
N GLN A 275 25.19 8.46 -35.87
CA GLN A 275 25.51 8.69 -34.46
C GLN A 275 26.14 7.43 -33.81
N LEU A 276 25.72 6.25 -34.25
CA LEU A 276 26.33 4.98 -33.88
C LEU A 276 27.39 4.58 -34.92
N LYS A 277 28.61 4.38 -34.45
CA LYS A 277 29.74 3.86 -35.26
C LYS A 277 30.38 2.73 -34.45
N VAL A 278 30.58 1.60 -35.13
CA VAL A 278 31.20 0.41 -34.51
C VAL A 278 32.56 0.18 -35.18
N TYR A 279 33.59 -0.06 -34.39
CA TYR A 279 34.97 -0.18 -34.84
C TYR A 279 35.58 -1.58 -34.60
N TYR A 280 34.76 -2.55 -34.21
CA TYR A 280 35.18 -3.94 -34.15
C TYR A 280 34.81 -4.66 -35.45
N GLN A 281 35.64 -5.63 -35.85
CA GLN A 281 35.33 -6.54 -36.98
C GLN A 281 34.66 -7.78 -36.34
N ASP A 282 33.48 -8.13 -36.85
CA ASP A 282 32.89 -9.45 -36.54
C ASP A 282 33.80 -10.49 -37.23
N HIS A 283 34.50 -11.29 -36.43
CA HIS A 283 35.10 -12.51 -36.92
C HIS A 283 33.99 -13.54 -37.08
N GLU A 284 33.50 -13.74 -38.32
CA GLU A 284 32.69 -14.88 -38.70
C GLU A 284 33.45 -16.20 -38.48
#